data_4519c1d35ff0395ad9d208644077608e
#
_entry.id   4519c1d35ff0395ad9d208644077608e
#
_cell.length_a   1.000
_cell.length_b   1.000
_cell.length_c   1.000
_cell.angle_alpha   90.00
_cell.angle_beta   90.00
_cell.angle_gamma   90.00
#
_symmetry.space_group_name_H-M   'P 1'
#
loop_
_entity.id
_entity.type
_entity.pdbx_description
1 polymer ?
#
loop_
_entity_poly.entity_id
_entity_poly.type
_entity_poly.pdbx_seq_one_letter_code
_entity_poly.pdbx_strand_id
1 'polypeptide(L)'
;MSHSVLSSVTLGYEPIWDRWRKLCGVRLLVDTDTPDTVDARHLLAALSELWPGSSHPLLLSVRPAALLHGLLAQPPRPGIWLEIPDPQLSDALFAGRVRKARQQGLPMVWRGVPGQAPSNAAQAWLHKALRSLTPQEALQALRVSLRQHQASAMGTASGPLHSPVAAGSLYEGLASPALVEHALDRQSAWGVVGWPTEEVLHAYRFKQIQPARHLVLALVQAIDADESLETIEHRMGDEPLLTYRFLRYANSAGLGLLRDIDSVRQGLMAIGYTRLRTWLMEQLPHASSDPNLDPIRATQVLRARIMERLADAGVEDGLRREVFLCGIFSQVDLLLGEPLGAAILHLPLPGRVASAILGQTGPYAPWLEVAAALESGSTRVIREVCKAHQMPPGEVNRALLRTLAASAL
;
A
#
# COMPACT_ATOMS: atom_id res chain seq x y z
N MET A 1 -7.85 30.58 -13.86
CA MET A 1 -7.23 29.57 -13.00
C MET A 1 -6.67 28.50 -13.92
N SER A 2 -5.37 28.32 -14.00
CA SER A 2 -4.75 27.25 -14.79
C SER A 2 -5.18 25.92 -14.16
N HIS A 3 -5.99 25.12 -14.85
CA HIS A 3 -6.33 23.78 -14.42
C HIS A 3 -5.01 23.01 -14.25
N SER A 4 -4.74 22.54 -13.03
CA SER A 4 -3.61 21.66 -12.78
C SER A 4 -3.78 20.40 -13.64
N VAL A 5 -2.75 19.94 -14.32
CA VAL A 5 -2.78 18.70 -15.12
C VAL A 5 -3.30 17.51 -14.32
N LEU A 6 -3.11 17.52 -12.99
CA LEU A 6 -3.67 16.51 -12.09
C LEU A 6 -5.20 16.49 -12.06
N SER A 7 -5.89 17.56 -12.48
CA SER A 7 -7.34 17.58 -12.58
C SER A 7 -7.86 16.90 -13.86
N SER A 8 -6.97 16.64 -14.83
CA SER A 8 -7.31 16.02 -16.12
C SER A 8 -6.97 14.52 -16.17
N VAL A 9 -6.43 13.95 -15.09
CA VAL A 9 -6.11 12.53 -14.97
C VAL A 9 -6.80 11.92 -13.77
N THR A 10 -7.00 10.61 -13.81
CA THR A 10 -7.41 9.79 -12.68
C THR A 10 -6.22 8.90 -12.29
N LEU A 11 -5.81 8.97 -11.03
CA LEU A 11 -4.73 8.15 -10.49
C LEU A 11 -5.30 7.08 -9.56
N GLY A 12 -4.78 5.86 -9.70
CA GLY A 12 -4.95 4.77 -8.74
C GLY A 12 -3.58 4.25 -8.37
N TYR A 13 -3.49 3.38 -7.36
CA TYR A 13 -2.21 2.85 -6.94
C TYR A 13 -2.26 1.37 -6.57
N GLU A 14 -1.13 0.73 -6.71
CA GLU A 14 -0.86 -0.61 -6.22
C GLU A 14 0.52 -0.60 -5.54
N PRO A 15 0.60 -0.98 -4.25
CA PRO A 15 1.87 -1.01 -3.54
C PRO A 15 2.75 -2.15 -4.06
N ILE A 16 4.06 -1.95 -4.03
CA ILE A 16 5.07 -2.96 -4.37
C ILE A 16 5.82 -3.32 -3.09
N TRP A 17 5.81 -4.61 -2.73
CA TRP A 17 6.39 -5.14 -1.52
C TRP A 17 7.67 -5.92 -1.80
N ASP A 18 8.70 -5.67 -1.00
CA ASP A 18 9.98 -6.37 -1.08
C ASP A 18 10.02 -7.66 -0.24
N ARG A 19 11.20 -8.29 -0.18
CA ARG A 19 11.44 -9.50 0.63
C ARG A 19 11.25 -9.29 2.13
N TRP A 20 11.36 -8.08 2.64
CA TRP A 20 11.11 -7.74 4.06
C TRP A 20 9.67 -7.31 4.31
N ARG A 21 8.78 -7.45 3.30
CA ARG A 21 7.38 -7.01 3.31
C ARG A 21 7.25 -5.50 3.57
N LYS A 22 8.28 -4.76 3.16
CA LYS A 22 8.28 -3.29 3.20
C LYS A 22 7.87 -2.74 1.85
N LEU A 23 7.23 -1.57 1.88
CA LEU A 23 6.91 -0.83 0.67
C LEU A 23 8.22 -0.41 -0.01
N CYS A 24 8.50 -0.95 -1.20
CA CYS A 24 9.72 -0.66 -1.96
C CYS A 24 9.46 0.05 -3.29
N GLY A 25 8.21 0.31 -3.62
CA GLY A 25 7.76 1.04 -4.80
C GLY A 25 6.25 1.16 -4.83
N VAL A 26 5.77 1.98 -5.74
CA VAL A 26 4.34 2.13 -6.01
C VAL A 26 4.12 2.04 -7.52
N ARG A 27 3.20 1.21 -7.94
CA ARG A 27 2.65 1.22 -9.30
C ARG A 27 1.50 2.22 -9.33
N LEU A 28 1.68 3.31 -10.07
CA LEU A 28 0.69 4.35 -10.26
C LEU A 28 -0.08 4.10 -11.56
N LEU A 29 -1.36 3.83 -11.45
CA LEU A 29 -2.26 3.68 -12.58
C LEU A 29 -2.66 5.07 -13.05
N VAL A 30 -2.41 5.38 -14.31
CA VAL A 30 -2.70 6.70 -14.91
C VAL A 30 -3.69 6.54 -16.05
N ASP A 31 -4.82 7.18 -15.94
CA ASP A 31 -5.89 7.16 -16.95
C ASP A 31 -6.50 8.54 -17.14
N THR A 32 -7.14 8.77 -18.29
CA THR A 32 -7.87 10.00 -18.58
C THR A 32 -8.95 9.75 -19.63
N ASP A 33 -10.05 10.47 -19.51
CA ASP A 33 -11.13 10.47 -20.52
C ASP A 33 -10.80 11.38 -21.72
N THR A 34 -9.80 12.27 -21.57
CA THR A 34 -9.42 13.27 -22.57
C THR A 34 -7.92 13.19 -22.87
N PRO A 35 -7.43 12.09 -23.48
CA PRO A 35 -6.01 11.85 -23.65
C PRO A 35 -5.25 12.94 -24.43
N ASP A 36 -5.94 13.60 -25.37
CA ASP A 36 -5.36 14.65 -26.21
C ASP A 36 -5.14 15.98 -25.45
N THR A 37 -5.75 16.15 -24.29
CA THR A 37 -5.64 17.38 -23.47
C THR A 37 -4.57 17.28 -22.39
N VAL A 38 -4.04 16.08 -22.12
CA VAL A 38 -3.03 15.85 -21.07
C VAL A 38 -1.63 16.00 -21.63
N ASP A 39 -0.97 17.07 -21.23
CA ASP A 39 0.44 17.30 -21.57
C ASP A 39 1.37 16.44 -20.71
N ALA A 40 2.10 15.54 -21.36
CA ALA A 40 3.04 14.62 -20.71
C ALA A 40 4.15 15.32 -19.93
N ARG A 41 4.64 16.47 -20.40
CA ARG A 41 5.68 17.27 -19.73
C ARG A 41 5.14 17.88 -18.43
N HIS A 42 3.93 18.44 -18.48
CA HIS A 42 3.30 19.01 -17.28
C HIS A 42 2.94 17.93 -16.27
N LEU A 43 2.50 16.75 -16.73
CA LEU A 43 2.23 15.61 -15.83
C LEU A 43 3.51 15.16 -15.11
N LEU A 44 4.62 14.97 -15.84
CA LEU A 44 5.91 14.60 -15.21
C LEU A 44 6.42 15.68 -14.25
N ALA A 45 6.24 16.97 -14.57
CA ALA A 45 6.61 18.06 -13.67
C ALA A 45 5.79 18.00 -12.37
N ALA A 46 4.47 17.84 -12.45
CA ALA A 46 3.59 17.74 -11.29
C ALA A 46 3.90 16.49 -10.44
N LEU A 47 4.16 15.34 -11.08
CA LEU A 47 4.59 14.14 -10.37
C LEU A 47 5.94 14.34 -9.67
N SER A 48 6.93 14.93 -10.35
CA SER A 48 8.26 15.18 -9.76
C SER A 48 8.24 16.18 -8.59
N GLU A 49 7.30 17.11 -8.58
CA GLU A 49 7.09 18.05 -7.47
C GLU A 49 6.56 17.34 -6.22
N LEU A 50 5.64 16.41 -6.39
CA LEU A 50 4.98 15.69 -5.29
C LEU A 50 5.69 14.40 -4.88
N TRP A 51 6.61 13.90 -5.72
CA TRP A 51 7.36 12.67 -5.51
C TRP A 51 8.86 12.96 -5.49
N PRO A 52 9.46 13.14 -4.32
CA PRO A 52 10.90 13.39 -4.20
C PRO A 52 11.72 12.24 -4.78
N GLY A 53 12.83 12.55 -5.44
CA GLY A 53 13.70 11.53 -6.03
C GLY A 53 14.39 10.59 -5.04
N SER A 54 14.32 10.89 -3.74
CA SER A 54 14.77 10.04 -2.62
C SER A 54 13.73 9.00 -2.21
N SER A 55 12.48 9.15 -2.66
CA SER A 55 11.42 8.17 -2.41
C SER A 55 11.62 6.90 -3.23
N HIS A 56 10.86 5.85 -2.89
CA HIS A 56 10.83 4.61 -3.67
C HIS A 56 10.44 4.85 -5.14
N PRO A 57 10.78 3.93 -6.07
CA PRO A 57 10.37 4.05 -7.46
C PRO A 57 8.87 4.18 -7.63
N LEU A 58 8.44 5.13 -8.45
CA LEU A 58 7.08 5.31 -8.92
C LEU A 58 6.96 4.74 -10.33
N LEU A 59 6.35 3.56 -10.45
CA LEU A 59 6.13 2.87 -11.72
C LEU A 59 4.83 3.37 -12.35
N LEU A 60 4.91 4.16 -13.41
CA LEU A 60 3.74 4.67 -14.13
C LEU A 60 3.20 3.61 -15.08
N SER A 61 1.99 3.13 -14.82
CA SER A 61 1.18 2.28 -15.68
C SER A 61 0.16 3.15 -16.41
N VAL A 62 0.45 3.51 -17.65
CA VAL A 62 -0.31 4.52 -18.41
C VAL A 62 -1.23 3.83 -19.42
N ARG A 63 -2.55 4.00 -19.26
CA ARG A 63 -3.55 3.40 -20.16
C ARG A 63 -3.62 4.07 -21.52
N PRO A 64 -3.72 5.42 -21.63
CA PRO A 64 -3.80 6.08 -22.93
C PRO A 64 -2.46 5.99 -23.69
N ALA A 65 -2.48 5.35 -24.86
CA ALA A 65 -1.27 5.18 -25.67
C ALA A 65 -0.64 6.52 -26.09
N ALA A 66 -1.43 7.52 -26.44
CA ALA A 66 -0.95 8.86 -26.79
C ALA A 66 -0.13 9.49 -25.65
N LEU A 67 -0.63 9.38 -24.41
CA LEU A 67 0.09 9.88 -23.22
C LEU A 67 1.38 9.11 -22.97
N LEU A 68 1.36 7.77 -23.09
CA LEU A 68 2.56 6.95 -22.96
C LEU A 68 3.64 7.33 -24.00
N HIS A 69 3.24 7.55 -25.26
CA HIS A 69 4.13 8.05 -26.31
C HIS A 69 4.70 9.43 -25.97
N GLY A 70 3.89 10.32 -25.40
CA GLY A 70 4.33 11.63 -24.94
C GLY A 70 5.36 11.54 -23.82
N LEU A 71 5.14 10.65 -22.84
CA LEU A 71 6.04 10.43 -21.71
C LEU A 71 7.39 9.84 -22.14
N LEU A 72 7.40 8.90 -23.11
CA LEU A 72 8.65 8.35 -23.68
C LEU A 72 9.51 9.39 -24.40
N ALA A 73 8.91 10.50 -24.83
CA ALA A 73 9.64 11.59 -25.47
C ALA A 73 10.24 12.59 -24.47
N GLN A 74 9.88 12.52 -23.18
CA GLN A 74 10.39 13.43 -22.17
C GLN A 74 11.73 12.95 -21.58
N PRO A 75 12.55 13.88 -21.06
CA PRO A 75 13.75 13.50 -20.32
C PRO A 75 13.41 12.72 -19.06
N PRO A 76 14.24 11.75 -18.65
CA PRO A 76 14.02 10.95 -17.45
C PRO A 76 13.94 11.83 -16.19
N ARG A 77 13.14 11.41 -15.23
CA ARG A 77 13.03 12.03 -13.91
C ARG A 77 13.46 11.05 -12.83
N PRO A 78 14.21 11.48 -11.81
CA PRO A 78 14.62 10.61 -10.71
C PRO A 78 13.42 9.95 -10.05
N GLY A 79 13.54 8.64 -9.77
CA GLY A 79 12.51 7.87 -9.11
C GLY A 79 11.27 7.52 -9.97
N ILE A 80 11.13 8.03 -11.20
CA ILE A 80 10.00 7.74 -12.08
C ILE A 80 10.39 6.70 -13.12
N TRP A 81 9.65 5.59 -13.16
CA TRP A 81 9.79 4.49 -14.10
C TRP A 81 8.55 4.40 -14.99
N LEU A 82 8.69 3.90 -16.23
CA LEU A 82 7.55 3.67 -17.12
C LEU A 82 7.30 2.17 -17.33
N GLU A 83 6.06 1.76 -17.24
CA GLU A 83 5.60 0.42 -17.64
C GLU A 83 5.40 0.38 -19.15
N ILE A 84 6.00 -0.62 -19.82
CA ILE A 84 5.95 -0.80 -21.26
C ILE A 84 5.20 -2.09 -21.57
N PRO A 85 3.96 -2.02 -22.08
CA PRO A 85 3.19 -3.19 -22.46
C PRO A 85 3.82 -3.91 -23.66
N ASP A 86 4.04 -5.23 -23.55
CA ASP A 86 4.64 -6.06 -24.61
C ASP A 86 3.92 -5.96 -25.97
N PRO A 87 2.57 -5.97 -26.03
CA PRO A 87 1.88 -5.88 -27.32
C PRO A 87 2.22 -4.63 -28.13
N GLN A 88 2.57 -3.52 -27.47
CA GLN A 88 2.95 -2.28 -28.15
C GLN A 88 4.37 -2.36 -28.76
N LEU A 89 5.24 -3.24 -28.26
CA LEU A 89 6.58 -3.41 -28.79
C LEU A 89 6.62 -4.04 -30.19
N SER A 90 5.52 -4.61 -30.66
CA SER A 90 5.37 -5.09 -32.03
C SER A 90 5.28 -3.95 -33.06
N ASP A 91 4.89 -2.75 -32.63
CA ASP A 91 4.95 -1.54 -33.46
C ASP A 91 6.41 -1.02 -33.53
N ALA A 92 6.97 -0.99 -34.75
CA ALA A 92 8.34 -0.55 -34.97
C ALA A 92 8.61 0.91 -34.56
N LEU A 93 7.63 1.78 -34.71
CA LEU A 93 7.74 3.19 -34.30
C LEU A 93 7.76 3.31 -32.78
N PHE A 94 6.89 2.59 -32.09
CA PHE A 94 6.88 2.54 -30.64
C PHE A 94 8.18 1.93 -30.08
N ALA A 95 8.61 0.78 -30.62
CA ALA A 95 9.89 0.16 -30.25
C ALA A 95 11.10 1.08 -30.49
N GLY A 96 11.06 1.89 -31.54
CA GLY A 96 12.05 2.94 -31.80
C GLY A 96 12.10 4.01 -30.71
N ARG A 97 10.93 4.46 -30.23
CA ARG A 97 10.82 5.42 -29.10
C ARG A 97 11.32 4.84 -27.80
N VAL A 98 10.98 3.58 -27.49
CA VAL A 98 11.45 2.86 -26.29
C VAL A 98 13.00 2.77 -26.31
N ARG A 99 13.62 2.40 -27.43
CA ARG A 99 15.08 2.38 -27.58
C ARG A 99 15.71 3.74 -27.34
N LYS A 100 15.14 4.80 -27.92
CA LYS A 100 15.62 6.18 -27.73
C LYS A 100 15.51 6.61 -26.25
N ALA A 101 14.38 6.34 -25.61
CA ALA A 101 14.16 6.64 -24.18
C ALA A 101 15.18 5.89 -23.29
N ARG A 102 15.51 4.63 -23.63
CA ARG A 102 16.56 3.87 -22.95
C ARG A 102 17.94 4.51 -23.09
N GLN A 103 18.29 4.96 -24.28
CA GLN A 103 19.56 5.68 -24.51
C GLN A 103 19.67 6.97 -23.70
N GLN A 104 18.53 7.61 -23.41
CA GLN A 104 18.42 8.77 -22.53
C GLN A 104 18.46 8.43 -21.04
N GLY A 105 18.52 7.14 -20.68
CA GLY A 105 18.59 6.68 -19.30
C GLY A 105 17.24 6.52 -18.61
N LEU A 106 16.10 6.54 -19.33
CA LEU A 106 14.78 6.33 -18.72
C LEU A 106 14.62 4.90 -18.21
N PRO A 107 14.35 4.68 -16.92
CA PRO A 107 14.06 3.36 -16.40
C PRO A 107 12.69 2.87 -16.89
N MET A 108 12.64 1.68 -17.48
CA MET A 108 11.42 1.10 -18.02
C MET A 108 11.24 -0.34 -17.56
N VAL A 109 10.01 -0.71 -17.27
CA VAL A 109 9.61 -2.05 -16.82
C VAL A 109 8.75 -2.69 -17.91
N TRP A 110 9.18 -3.84 -18.41
CA TRP A 110 8.40 -4.63 -19.35
C TRP A 110 7.19 -5.25 -18.64
N ARG A 111 6.06 -5.28 -19.32
CA ARG A 111 4.87 -6.00 -18.89
C ARG A 111 4.30 -6.87 -19.99
N GLY A 112 4.29 -8.18 -19.78
CA GLY A 112 3.68 -9.17 -20.68
C GLY A 112 2.34 -9.69 -20.17
N VAL A 113 1.80 -10.65 -20.93
CA VAL A 113 0.66 -11.45 -20.49
C VAL A 113 1.12 -12.63 -19.60
N PRO A 114 0.22 -13.27 -18.81
CA PRO A 114 0.59 -14.38 -17.97
C PRO A 114 1.36 -15.48 -18.71
N GLY A 115 2.46 -15.96 -18.13
CA GLY A 115 3.33 -16.99 -18.71
C GLY A 115 4.32 -16.49 -19.76
N GLN A 116 4.23 -15.24 -20.17
CA GLN A 116 5.16 -14.68 -21.14
C GLN A 116 6.45 -14.21 -20.46
N ALA A 117 7.57 -14.44 -21.14
CA ALA A 117 8.87 -13.86 -20.79
C ALA A 117 9.25 -12.77 -21.80
N PRO A 118 9.96 -11.72 -21.39
CA PRO A 118 10.43 -10.72 -22.33
C PRO A 118 11.38 -11.36 -23.35
N SER A 119 11.26 -10.96 -24.63
CA SER A 119 12.19 -11.36 -25.68
C SER A 119 13.60 -10.86 -25.38
N ASN A 120 14.63 -11.49 -25.99
CA ASN A 120 16.01 -11.04 -25.81
C ASN A 120 16.20 -9.55 -26.17
N ALA A 121 15.49 -9.08 -27.22
CA ALA A 121 15.48 -7.67 -27.55
C ALA A 121 14.86 -6.79 -26.48
N ALA A 122 13.73 -7.20 -25.92
CA ALA A 122 13.07 -6.49 -24.82
C ALA A 122 13.95 -6.47 -23.56
N GLN A 123 14.61 -7.57 -23.23
CA GLN A 123 15.56 -7.62 -22.09
C GLN A 123 16.71 -6.63 -22.24
N ALA A 124 17.21 -6.41 -23.44
CA ALA A 124 18.28 -5.44 -23.68
C ALA A 124 17.86 -3.98 -23.47
N TRP A 125 16.56 -3.67 -23.64
CA TRP A 125 16.05 -2.30 -23.57
C TRP A 125 15.42 -1.93 -22.24
N LEU A 126 14.96 -2.93 -21.48
CA LEU A 126 14.16 -2.70 -20.29
C LEU A 126 14.96 -2.98 -19.01
N HIS A 127 14.64 -2.25 -17.97
CA HIS A 127 15.36 -2.32 -16.69
C HIS A 127 14.94 -3.54 -15.88
N LYS A 128 13.63 -3.83 -15.85
CA LYS A 128 13.01 -4.95 -15.15
C LYS A 128 11.84 -5.51 -15.94
N ALA A 129 11.33 -6.65 -15.50
CA ALA A 129 10.11 -7.25 -16.03
C ALA A 129 9.06 -7.36 -14.91
N LEU A 130 7.83 -6.94 -15.19
CA LEU A 130 6.63 -7.25 -14.40
C LEU A 130 5.96 -8.46 -15.05
N ARG A 131 5.87 -9.54 -14.31
CA ARG A 131 5.41 -10.85 -14.78
C ARG A 131 4.20 -11.33 -13.98
N SER A 132 3.32 -12.06 -14.65
CA SER A 132 2.23 -12.82 -14.01
C SER A 132 2.44 -14.29 -14.31
N LEU A 133 2.22 -15.16 -13.33
CA LEU A 133 2.32 -16.60 -13.51
C LEU A 133 1.01 -17.15 -14.07
N THR A 134 1.10 -18.09 -15.02
CA THR A 134 -0.05 -18.93 -15.36
C THR A 134 -0.39 -19.86 -14.19
N PRO A 135 -1.61 -20.41 -14.10
CA PRO A 135 -1.95 -21.40 -13.07
C PRO A 135 -0.98 -22.60 -13.05
N GLN A 136 -0.50 -23.02 -14.20
CA GLN A 136 0.46 -24.14 -14.31
C GLN A 136 1.84 -23.75 -13.76
N GLU A 137 2.34 -22.56 -14.08
CA GLU A 137 3.60 -22.04 -13.52
C GLU A 137 3.50 -21.82 -12.02
N ALA A 138 2.37 -21.32 -11.52
CA ALA A 138 2.12 -21.16 -10.09
C ALA A 138 2.17 -22.50 -9.36
N LEU A 139 1.52 -23.55 -9.91
CA LEU A 139 1.60 -24.90 -9.35
C LEU A 139 3.02 -25.47 -9.41
N GLN A 140 3.77 -25.21 -10.50
CA GLN A 140 5.17 -25.63 -10.60
C GLN A 140 6.02 -24.92 -9.54
N ALA A 141 5.87 -23.62 -9.36
CA ALA A 141 6.57 -22.84 -8.34
C ALA A 141 6.32 -23.39 -6.94
N LEU A 142 5.05 -23.70 -6.61
CA LEU A 142 4.68 -24.32 -5.33
C LEU A 142 5.31 -25.70 -5.15
N ARG A 143 5.32 -26.55 -6.18
CA ARG A 143 6.00 -27.87 -6.12
C ARG A 143 7.49 -27.73 -5.87
N VAL A 144 8.15 -26.78 -6.52
CA VAL A 144 9.56 -26.47 -6.28
C VAL A 144 9.78 -26.01 -4.85
N SER A 145 8.95 -25.09 -4.35
CA SER A 145 8.99 -24.60 -2.98
C SER A 145 8.87 -25.72 -1.96
N LEU A 146 7.87 -26.61 -2.10
CA LEU A 146 7.66 -27.76 -1.22
C LEU A 146 8.87 -28.70 -1.19
N ARG A 147 9.43 -29.05 -2.35
CA ARG A 147 10.61 -29.91 -2.42
C ARG A 147 11.85 -29.28 -1.79
N GLN A 148 12.02 -27.98 -1.95
CA GLN A 148 13.12 -27.24 -1.30
C GLN A 148 12.96 -27.25 0.22
N HIS A 149 11.74 -27.09 0.75
CA HIS A 149 11.46 -27.21 2.17
C HIS A 149 11.78 -28.61 2.71
N GLN A 150 11.35 -29.67 2.01
CA GLN A 150 11.61 -31.05 2.40
C GLN A 150 13.12 -31.37 2.38
N ALA A 151 13.83 -30.95 1.35
CA ALA A 151 15.27 -31.15 1.23
C ALA A 151 16.03 -30.41 2.35
N SER A 152 15.65 -29.18 2.65
CA SER A 152 16.24 -28.41 3.76
C SER A 152 15.98 -29.07 5.11
N ALA A 153 14.79 -29.63 5.34
CA ALA A 153 14.45 -30.34 6.57
C ALA A 153 15.18 -31.67 6.72
N MET A 154 15.51 -32.34 5.61
CA MET A 154 16.21 -33.63 5.58
C MET A 154 17.75 -33.48 5.46
N GLY A 155 18.27 -32.26 5.31
CA GLY A 155 19.70 -32.01 5.11
C GLY A 155 20.25 -32.58 3.76
N THR A 156 19.37 -32.87 2.80
CA THR A 156 19.73 -33.44 1.50
C THR A 156 19.78 -32.35 0.44
N ALA A 157 20.77 -32.41 -0.46
CA ALA A 157 20.79 -31.52 -1.61
C ALA A 157 19.65 -31.88 -2.56
N SER A 158 18.71 -30.96 -2.79
CA SER A 158 17.75 -31.12 -3.88
C SER A 158 18.47 -30.95 -5.22
N GLY A 159 18.25 -31.87 -6.16
CA GLY A 159 18.72 -31.70 -7.53
C GLY A 159 18.19 -30.39 -8.16
N PRO A 160 18.68 -29.98 -9.33
CA PRO A 160 18.33 -28.71 -9.95
C PRO A 160 16.84 -28.67 -10.29
N LEU A 161 16.07 -28.00 -9.43
CA LEU A 161 14.64 -27.76 -9.63
C LEU A 161 14.47 -26.40 -10.30
N HIS A 162 13.99 -26.40 -11.53
CA HIS A 162 13.78 -25.16 -12.29
C HIS A 162 12.47 -24.49 -11.84
N SER A 163 12.57 -23.32 -11.22
CA SER A 163 11.41 -22.48 -10.89
C SER A 163 11.04 -21.60 -12.09
N PRO A 164 9.74 -21.39 -12.38
CA PRO A 164 9.30 -20.40 -13.36
C PRO A 164 9.51 -18.96 -12.87
N VAL A 165 9.81 -18.77 -11.59
CA VAL A 165 10.06 -17.45 -11.00
C VAL A 165 11.49 -17.02 -11.29
N ALA A 166 11.64 -15.89 -11.98
CA ALA A 166 12.94 -15.30 -12.36
C ALA A 166 13.38 -14.27 -11.29
N ALA A 167 14.66 -14.37 -10.89
CA ALA A 167 15.27 -13.41 -9.99
C ALA A 167 15.25 -11.98 -10.56
N GLY A 168 15.16 -10.97 -9.69
CA GLY A 168 15.18 -9.54 -10.05
C GLY A 168 13.95 -9.03 -10.79
N SER A 169 12.97 -9.89 -11.10
CA SER A 169 11.70 -9.50 -11.71
C SER A 169 10.67 -9.04 -10.66
N LEU A 170 9.70 -8.27 -11.12
CA LEU A 170 8.45 -7.96 -10.39
C LEU A 170 7.41 -9.03 -10.71
N TYR A 171 6.55 -9.32 -9.74
CA TYR A 171 5.42 -10.21 -9.94
C TYR A 171 4.11 -9.55 -9.52
N GLU A 172 3.04 -9.75 -10.30
CA GLU A 172 1.68 -9.37 -9.96
C GLU A 172 0.78 -10.62 -9.86
N GLY A 173 -0.31 -10.52 -9.08
CA GLY A 173 -1.32 -11.59 -9.01
C GLY A 173 -0.84 -12.89 -8.36
N LEU A 174 0.12 -12.85 -7.45
CA LEU A 174 0.50 -14.01 -6.65
C LEU A 174 -0.59 -14.32 -5.62
N ALA A 175 -1.33 -15.40 -5.86
CA ALA A 175 -2.58 -15.70 -5.15
C ALA A 175 -2.40 -16.35 -3.77
N SER A 176 -1.17 -16.58 -3.28
CA SER A 176 -1.00 -17.20 -1.97
C SER A 176 0.29 -16.77 -1.27
N PRO A 177 0.33 -16.79 0.10
CA PRO A 177 1.53 -16.51 0.87
C PRO A 177 2.72 -17.39 0.44
N ALA A 178 2.48 -18.66 0.18
CA ALA A 178 3.53 -19.60 -0.24
C ALA A 178 4.18 -19.23 -1.59
N LEU A 179 3.40 -18.69 -2.53
CA LEU A 179 3.93 -18.17 -3.79
C LEU A 179 4.74 -16.89 -3.59
N VAL A 180 4.26 -16.00 -2.72
CA VAL A 180 4.97 -14.77 -2.38
C VAL A 180 6.30 -15.08 -1.69
N GLU A 181 6.32 -15.96 -0.70
CA GLU A 181 7.54 -16.43 -0.02
C GLU A 181 8.50 -17.10 -1.00
N HIS A 182 7.97 -17.95 -1.89
CA HIS A 182 8.81 -18.56 -2.92
C HIS A 182 9.43 -17.52 -3.84
N ALA A 183 8.65 -16.54 -4.31
CA ALA A 183 9.15 -15.49 -5.18
C ALA A 183 10.17 -14.57 -4.50
N LEU A 184 9.84 -14.02 -3.34
CA LEU A 184 10.65 -13.01 -2.67
C LEU A 184 11.84 -13.62 -1.92
N ASP A 185 11.62 -14.69 -1.14
CA ASP A 185 12.62 -15.20 -0.21
C ASP A 185 13.52 -16.25 -0.83
N ARG A 186 12.99 -17.05 -1.79
CA ARG A 186 13.72 -18.16 -2.40
C ARG A 186 14.27 -17.85 -3.77
N GLN A 187 13.50 -17.15 -4.60
CA GLN A 187 13.90 -16.85 -5.97
C GLN A 187 14.43 -15.43 -6.15
N SER A 188 14.52 -14.64 -5.08
CA SER A 188 15.05 -13.28 -5.12
C SER A 188 14.35 -12.39 -6.15
N ALA A 189 13.02 -12.51 -6.27
CA ALA A 189 12.23 -11.53 -6.99
C ALA A 189 12.46 -10.14 -6.39
N TRP A 190 12.43 -9.11 -7.22
CA TRP A 190 12.66 -7.74 -6.75
C TRP A 190 11.50 -7.21 -5.91
N GLY A 191 10.28 -7.57 -6.27
CA GLY A 191 9.09 -7.18 -5.53
C GLY A 191 7.82 -7.84 -6.05
N VAL A 192 6.77 -7.72 -5.26
CA VAL A 192 5.41 -8.20 -5.57
C VAL A 192 4.45 -7.02 -5.57
N VAL A 193 3.70 -6.86 -6.67
CA VAL A 193 2.64 -5.85 -6.81
C VAL A 193 1.35 -6.40 -6.22
N GLY A 194 0.76 -5.65 -5.29
CA GLY A 194 -0.39 -6.11 -4.51
C GLY A 194 0.00 -7.14 -3.44
N TRP A 195 -0.99 -7.69 -2.73
CA TRP A 195 -0.78 -8.66 -1.66
C TRP A 195 -1.93 -9.67 -1.58
N PRO A 196 -1.69 -10.97 -1.34
CA PRO A 196 -2.75 -11.98 -1.21
C PRO A 196 -3.40 -11.92 0.19
N THR A 197 -4.06 -10.81 0.49
CA THR A 197 -4.61 -10.49 1.82
C THR A 197 -5.57 -11.55 2.32
N GLU A 198 -6.51 -12.01 1.48
CA GLU A 198 -7.52 -13.00 1.86
C GLU A 198 -6.89 -14.32 2.27
N GLU A 199 -5.91 -14.80 1.49
CA GLU A 199 -5.22 -16.07 1.78
C GLU A 199 -4.31 -15.97 3.01
N VAL A 200 -3.66 -14.82 3.22
CA VAL A 200 -2.89 -14.58 4.45
C VAL A 200 -3.81 -14.63 5.66
N LEU A 201 -4.93 -13.92 5.63
CA LEU A 201 -5.91 -13.88 6.73
C LEU A 201 -6.59 -15.23 6.94
N HIS A 202 -6.82 -16.01 5.87
CA HIS A 202 -7.38 -17.36 5.99
C HIS A 202 -6.52 -18.27 6.89
N ALA A 203 -5.22 -18.10 6.91
CA ALA A 203 -4.33 -18.84 7.82
C ALA A 203 -4.58 -18.51 9.30
N TYR A 204 -5.23 -17.38 9.58
CA TYR A 204 -5.55 -16.91 10.94
C TYR A 204 -7.01 -17.16 11.35
N ARG A 205 -7.85 -17.79 10.53
CA ARG A 205 -9.28 -18.00 10.80
C ARG A 205 -9.62 -18.67 12.15
N PHE A 206 -8.65 -19.33 12.77
CA PHE A 206 -8.77 -19.97 14.10
C PHE A 206 -7.75 -19.45 15.12
N LYS A 207 -7.05 -18.36 14.79
CA LYS A 207 -6.03 -17.76 15.66
C LYS A 207 -6.24 -16.26 15.71
N GLN A 208 -6.11 -15.68 16.89
CA GLN A 208 -6.10 -14.23 16.99
C GLN A 208 -4.82 -13.66 16.40
N ILE A 209 -4.96 -12.69 15.52
CA ILE A 209 -3.84 -11.88 15.05
C ILE A 209 -3.37 -11.01 16.22
N GLN A 210 -2.08 -10.89 16.39
CA GLN A 210 -1.46 -10.11 17.45
C GLN A 210 -0.76 -8.88 16.86
N PRO A 211 -0.57 -7.79 17.63
CA PRO A 211 0.18 -6.63 17.18
C PRO A 211 1.58 -6.99 16.69
N ALA A 212 2.11 -6.22 15.75
CA ALA A 212 3.44 -6.44 15.20
C ALA A 212 4.52 -6.21 16.26
N ARG A 213 5.35 -7.23 16.52
CA ARG A 213 6.39 -7.18 17.55
C ARG A 213 7.36 -6.02 17.35
N HIS A 214 7.79 -5.77 16.11
CA HIS A 214 8.74 -4.70 15.82
C HIS A 214 8.15 -3.30 16.07
N LEU A 215 6.85 -3.09 15.83
CA LEU A 215 6.18 -1.82 16.11
C LEU A 215 5.97 -1.60 17.61
N VAL A 216 5.59 -2.65 18.37
CA VAL A 216 5.53 -2.58 19.83
C VAL A 216 6.89 -2.22 20.43
N LEU A 217 7.97 -2.85 19.96
CA LEU A 217 9.33 -2.53 20.39
C LEU A 217 9.74 -1.10 20.04
N ALA A 218 9.41 -0.63 18.84
CA ALA A 218 9.69 0.76 18.42
C ALA A 218 8.98 1.78 19.29
N LEU A 219 7.72 1.50 19.72
CA LEU A 219 7.00 2.35 20.67
C LEU A 219 7.64 2.37 22.07
N VAL A 220 8.06 1.21 22.59
CA VAL A 220 8.78 1.14 23.88
C VAL A 220 10.06 1.95 23.80
N GLN A 221 10.84 1.82 22.73
CA GLN A 221 12.07 2.59 22.52
C GLN A 221 11.81 4.10 22.41
N ALA A 222 10.72 4.51 21.74
CA ALA A 222 10.34 5.91 21.65
C ALA A 222 9.99 6.51 23.03
N ILE A 223 9.29 5.73 23.87
CA ILE A 223 8.97 6.15 25.26
C ILE A 223 10.25 6.23 26.09
N ASP A 224 11.15 5.25 25.99
CA ASP A 224 12.41 5.23 26.73
C ASP A 224 13.37 6.35 26.29
N ALA A 225 13.22 6.84 25.05
CA ALA A 225 13.94 7.99 24.50
C ALA A 225 13.26 9.35 24.81
N ASP A 226 12.15 9.36 25.53
CA ASP A 226 11.33 10.53 25.88
C ASP A 226 10.90 11.33 24.61
N GLU A 227 10.55 10.60 23.52
CA GLU A 227 10.05 11.22 22.31
C GLU A 227 8.73 11.97 22.56
N SER A 228 8.42 12.94 21.69
CA SER A 228 7.21 13.78 21.85
C SER A 228 5.91 12.95 21.80
N LEU A 229 4.88 13.48 22.47
CA LEU A 229 3.53 12.89 22.45
C LEU A 229 3.02 12.69 21.00
N GLU A 230 3.31 13.61 20.11
CA GLU A 230 2.94 13.56 18.70
C GLU A 230 3.63 12.41 17.98
N THR A 231 4.92 12.18 18.24
CA THR A 231 5.68 11.06 17.67
C THR A 231 5.12 9.72 18.15
N ILE A 232 4.80 9.59 19.44
CA ILE A 232 4.23 8.37 20.01
C ILE A 232 2.82 8.12 19.47
N GLU A 233 1.99 9.18 19.35
CA GLU A 233 0.66 9.11 18.73
C GLU A 233 0.76 8.62 17.28
N HIS A 234 1.68 9.18 16.51
CA HIS A 234 1.91 8.79 15.12
C HIS A 234 2.33 7.32 14.99
N ARG A 235 3.34 6.89 15.76
CA ARG A 235 3.82 5.49 15.78
C ARG A 235 2.75 4.51 16.26
N MET A 236 1.91 4.90 17.21
CA MET A 236 0.76 4.07 17.64
C MET A 236 -0.21 3.86 16.46
N GLY A 237 -0.46 4.92 15.68
CA GLY A 237 -1.30 4.86 14.48
C GLY A 237 -0.77 3.97 13.36
N ASP A 238 0.51 3.63 13.36
CA ASP A 238 1.10 2.73 12.36
C ASP A 238 0.77 1.24 12.62
N GLU A 239 0.12 0.93 13.74
CA GLU A 239 -0.34 -0.43 14.06
C GLU A 239 -1.85 -0.43 14.41
N PRO A 240 -2.73 -0.81 13.47
CA PRO A 240 -4.18 -0.72 13.66
C PRO A 240 -4.71 -1.52 14.85
N LEU A 241 -4.20 -2.74 15.03
CA LEU A 241 -4.66 -3.62 16.11
C LEU A 241 -4.19 -3.13 17.49
N LEU A 242 -2.98 -2.57 17.56
CA LEU A 242 -2.46 -1.99 18.80
C LEU A 242 -3.23 -0.72 19.17
N THR A 243 -3.52 0.13 18.17
CA THR A 243 -4.37 1.32 18.34
C THR A 243 -5.75 0.95 18.87
N TYR A 244 -6.38 -0.07 18.29
CA TYR A 244 -7.67 -0.58 18.76
C TYR A 244 -7.60 -1.08 20.21
N ARG A 245 -6.63 -1.92 20.53
CA ARG A 245 -6.43 -2.45 21.89
C ARG A 245 -6.11 -1.36 22.90
N PHE A 246 -5.34 -0.35 22.50
CA PHE A 246 -5.01 0.78 23.34
C PHE A 246 -6.25 1.59 23.71
N LEU A 247 -7.12 1.92 22.75
CA LEU A 247 -8.36 2.61 23.04
C LEU A 247 -9.30 1.79 23.95
N ARG A 248 -9.37 0.49 23.75
CA ARG A 248 -10.09 -0.41 24.66
C ARG A 248 -9.50 -0.41 26.07
N TYR A 249 -8.17 -0.47 26.17
CA TYR A 249 -7.48 -0.41 27.46
C TYR A 249 -7.73 0.93 28.15
N ALA A 250 -7.60 2.04 27.43
CA ALA A 250 -7.83 3.38 27.95
C ALA A 250 -9.25 3.57 28.51
N ASN A 251 -10.24 2.86 27.96
CA ASN A 251 -11.63 2.90 28.38
C ASN A 251 -12.01 1.75 29.34
N SER A 252 -11.03 0.99 29.83
CA SER A 252 -11.32 -0.09 30.78
C SER A 252 -11.68 0.44 32.16
N ALA A 253 -12.61 -0.23 32.83
CA ALA A 253 -13.04 0.13 34.19
C ALA A 253 -11.87 0.16 35.19
N GLY A 254 -10.81 -0.62 34.96
CA GLY A 254 -9.62 -0.68 35.82
C GLY A 254 -8.80 0.61 35.87
N LEU A 255 -8.98 1.52 34.90
CA LEU A 255 -8.32 2.83 34.91
C LEU A 255 -9.12 3.90 35.64
N GLY A 256 -10.42 3.68 35.90
CA GLY A 256 -11.28 4.59 36.70
C GLY A 256 -11.44 5.99 36.09
N LEU A 257 -11.30 6.12 34.74
CA LEU A 257 -11.46 7.40 34.07
C LEU A 257 -12.95 7.81 34.06
N LEU A 258 -13.22 9.08 34.36
CA LEU A 258 -14.57 9.63 34.45
C LEU A 258 -15.19 10.00 33.08
N ARG A 259 -14.40 9.99 32.04
CA ARG A 259 -14.81 10.35 30.67
C ARG A 259 -14.31 9.31 29.68
N ASP A 260 -15.10 9.06 28.67
CA ASP A 260 -14.71 8.22 27.56
C ASP A 260 -13.54 8.83 26.78
N ILE A 261 -12.60 7.98 26.39
CA ILE A 261 -11.43 8.32 25.59
C ILE A 261 -11.73 7.93 24.13
N ASP A 262 -11.93 8.93 23.31
CA ASP A 262 -12.31 8.78 21.90
C ASP A 262 -11.14 8.96 20.90
N SER A 263 -9.95 9.29 21.41
CA SER A 263 -8.76 9.47 20.58
C SER A 263 -7.49 8.92 21.25
N VAL A 264 -6.52 8.51 20.42
CA VAL A 264 -5.21 8.03 20.89
C VAL A 264 -4.53 9.09 21.76
N ARG A 265 -4.55 10.35 21.33
CA ARG A 265 -3.92 11.46 22.05
C ARG A 265 -4.49 11.65 23.45
N GLN A 266 -5.82 11.64 23.58
CA GLN A 266 -6.47 11.73 24.90
C GLN A 266 -6.06 10.55 25.78
N GLY A 267 -6.04 9.34 25.23
CA GLY A 267 -5.58 8.15 25.95
C GLY A 267 -4.16 8.27 26.46
N LEU A 268 -3.24 8.71 25.60
CA LEU A 268 -1.83 8.92 25.97
C LEU A 268 -1.68 9.95 27.09
N MET A 269 -2.39 11.07 27.02
CA MET A 269 -2.39 12.10 28.06
C MET A 269 -3.00 11.60 29.39
N ALA A 270 -4.06 10.82 29.34
CA ALA A 270 -4.74 10.33 30.53
C ALA A 270 -3.94 9.23 31.26
N ILE A 271 -3.28 8.35 30.52
CA ILE A 271 -2.57 7.19 31.08
C ILE A 271 -1.12 7.54 31.46
N GLY A 272 -0.47 8.40 30.68
CA GLY A 272 0.94 8.76 30.84
C GLY A 272 1.92 7.67 30.39
N TYR A 273 3.17 8.06 30.17
CA TYR A 273 4.20 7.21 29.56
C TYR A 273 4.57 5.97 30.40
N THR A 274 4.62 6.10 31.70
CA THR A 274 4.98 4.98 32.59
C THR A 274 3.99 3.81 32.48
N ARG A 275 2.68 4.12 32.54
CA ARG A 275 1.65 3.07 32.38
C ARG A 275 1.56 2.56 30.96
N LEU A 276 1.69 3.45 29.95
CA LEU A 276 1.73 3.04 28.56
C LEU A 276 2.87 2.05 28.30
N ARG A 277 4.08 2.35 28.80
CA ARG A 277 5.23 1.47 28.69
C ARG A 277 4.97 0.09 29.31
N THR A 278 4.42 0.06 30.52
CA THR A 278 4.05 -1.19 31.19
C THR A 278 3.08 -2.00 30.35
N TRP A 279 2.01 -1.37 29.88
CA TRP A 279 1.01 -2.01 29.03
C TRP A 279 1.61 -2.54 27.70
N LEU A 280 2.51 -1.80 27.06
CA LEU A 280 3.22 -2.25 25.85
C LEU A 280 4.11 -3.47 26.12
N MET A 281 4.81 -3.49 27.29
CA MET A 281 5.63 -4.64 27.69
C MET A 281 4.78 -5.90 27.93
N GLU A 282 3.54 -5.77 28.35
CA GLU A 282 2.59 -6.88 28.48
C GLU A 282 2.12 -7.42 27.12
N GLN A 283 2.14 -6.60 26.06
CA GLN A 283 1.80 -7.05 24.70
C GLN A 283 2.94 -7.87 24.05
N LEU A 284 4.20 -7.62 24.41
CA LEU A 284 5.38 -8.18 23.73
C LEU A 284 5.47 -9.71 23.72
N PRO A 285 5.13 -10.45 24.79
CA PRO A 285 5.19 -11.91 24.78
C PRO A 285 4.26 -12.55 23.75
N HIS A 286 3.17 -11.86 23.43
CA HIS A 286 2.13 -12.33 22.51
C HIS A 286 2.27 -11.74 21.11
N ALA A 287 3.10 -10.71 20.94
CA ALA A 287 3.22 -9.96 19.69
C ALA A 287 3.69 -10.84 18.52
N SER A 288 3.10 -10.59 17.35
CA SER A 288 3.36 -11.35 16.12
C SER A 288 4.71 -10.97 15.49
N SER A 289 5.43 -11.98 15.06
CA SER A 289 6.63 -11.84 14.22
C SER A 289 6.39 -12.28 12.78
N ASP A 290 5.13 -12.52 12.38
CA ASP A 290 4.80 -12.90 11.00
C ASP A 290 4.86 -11.66 10.09
N PRO A 291 5.84 -11.59 9.19
CA PRO A 291 6.00 -10.44 8.30
C PRO A 291 4.89 -10.36 7.24
N ASN A 292 4.19 -11.46 6.96
CA ASN A 292 3.14 -11.48 5.94
C ASN A 292 1.89 -10.65 6.33
N LEU A 293 1.76 -10.29 7.60
CA LEU A 293 0.72 -9.39 8.09
C LEU A 293 1.08 -7.90 7.92
N ASP A 294 2.35 -7.56 7.72
CA ASP A 294 2.80 -6.17 7.62
C ASP A 294 2.22 -5.41 6.42
N PRO A 295 2.13 -5.99 5.20
CA PRO A 295 1.46 -5.33 4.09
C PRO A 295 -0.02 -5.04 4.34
N ILE A 296 -0.73 -5.92 5.07
CA ILE A 296 -2.14 -5.75 5.40
C ILE A 296 -2.31 -4.56 6.35
N ARG A 297 -1.49 -4.48 7.40
CA ARG A 297 -1.47 -3.34 8.34
C ARG A 297 -1.13 -2.04 7.62
N ALA A 298 -0.07 -2.07 6.81
CA ALA A 298 0.37 -0.90 6.07
C ALA A 298 -0.70 -0.38 5.10
N THR A 299 -1.46 -1.25 4.45
CA THR A 299 -2.57 -0.83 3.57
C THR A 299 -3.68 -0.13 4.36
N GLN A 300 -4.04 -0.62 5.56
CA GLN A 300 -5.01 0.05 6.42
C GLN A 300 -4.52 1.43 6.87
N VAL A 301 -3.24 1.54 7.22
CA VAL A 301 -2.62 2.83 7.58
C VAL A 301 -2.59 3.78 6.38
N LEU A 302 -2.25 3.30 5.18
CA LEU A 302 -2.29 4.10 3.95
C LEU A 302 -3.69 4.67 3.71
N ARG A 303 -4.75 3.86 3.86
CA ARG A 303 -6.13 4.32 3.75
C ARG A 303 -6.42 5.46 4.72
N ALA A 304 -6.07 5.28 6.00
CA ALA A 304 -6.28 6.30 7.02
C ALA A 304 -5.54 7.61 6.70
N ARG A 305 -4.30 7.52 6.25
CA ARG A 305 -3.48 8.67 5.85
C ARG A 305 -4.01 9.36 4.59
N ILE A 306 -4.53 8.61 3.61
CA ILE A 306 -5.21 9.20 2.44
C ILE A 306 -6.45 9.97 2.88
N MET A 307 -7.29 9.41 3.74
CA MET A 307 -8.47 10.09 4.27
C MET A 307 -8.11 11.37 5.02
N GLU A 308 -7.11 11.32 5.88
CA GLU A 308 -6.58 12.49 6.60
C GLU A 308 -6.16 13.60 5.64
N ARG A 309 -5.46 13.24 4.55
CA ARG A 309 -5.03 14.19 3.51
C ARG A 309 -6.18 14.72 2.64
N LEU A 310 -7.22 13.93 2.41
CA LEU A 310 -8.45 14.40 1.72
C LEU A 310 -9.21 15.42 2.57
N ALA A 311 -9.16 15.27 3.89
CA ALA A 311 -9.78 16.20 4.83
C ALA A 311 -8.97 17.48 5.07
N ASP A 312 -7.73 17.59 4.58
CA ASP A 312 -6.71 18.59 4.97
C ASP A 312 -7.03 20.05 4.65
N ALA A 313 -8.03 20.33 3.81
CA ALA A 313 -8.39 21.70 3.41
C ALA A 313 -9.20 22.41 4.52
N GLY A 314 -8.51 22.89 5.58
CA GLY A 314 -9.12 23.77 6.59
C GLY A 314 -9.80 23.08 7.76
N VAL A 315 -9.51 21.79 7.99
CA VAL A 315 -10.07 20.99 9.08
C VAL A 315 -9.20 21.11 10.34
N GLU A 316 -9.85 21.28 11.51
CA GLU A 316 -9.19 21.30 12.82
C GLU A 316 -8.47 19.96 13.11
N ASP A 317 -7.38 20.01 13.88
CA ASP A 317 -6.58 18.82 14.22
C ASP A 317 -7.38 17.71 14.92
N GLY A 318 -8.40 18.07 15.71
CA GLY A 318 -9.31 17.10 16.33
C GLY A 318 -10.08 16.27 15.30
N LEU A 319 -10.61 16.93 14.26
CA LEU A 319 -11.35 16.28 13.18
C LEU A 319 -10.43 15.41 12.31
N ARG A 320 -9.18 15.82 12.08
CA ARG A 320 -8.21 15.00 11.35
C ARG A 320 -7.95 13.67 12.06
N ARG A 321 -7.80 13.67 13.38
CA ARG A 321 -7.63 12.45 14.18
C ARG A 321 -8.85 11.53 14.09
N GLU A 322 -10.06 12.08 14.10
CA GLU A 322 -11.26 11.28 13.90
C GLU A 322 -11.33 10.66 12.50
N VAL A 323 -10.99 11.43 11.46
CA VAL A 323 -10.91 10.93 10.08
C VAL A 323 -9.86 9.83 9.95
N PHE A 324 -8.71 9.98 10.61
CA PHE A 324 -7.69 8.94 10.69
C PHE A 324 -8.22 7.66 11.36
N LEU A 325 -8.90 7.78 12.51
CA LEU A 325 -9.51 6.64 13.20
C LEU A 325 -10.60 5.98 12.34
N CYS A 326 -11.38 6.77 11.60
CA CYS A 326 -12.35 6.24 10.65
C CYS A 326 -11.66 5.35 9.60
N GLY A 327 -10.58 5.82 9.01
CA GLY A 327 -9.82 5.08 8.00
C GLY A 327 -9.20 3.80 8.56
N ILE A 328 -8.52 3.89 9.71
CA ILE A 328 -7.77 2.76 10.27
C ILE A 328 -8.70 1.65 10.78
N PHE A 329 -9.87 2.00 11.30
CA PHE A 329 -10.84 1.03 11.82
C PHE A 329 -11.85 0.54 10.78
N SER A 330 -11.88 1.13 9.59
CA SER A 330 -12.81 0.72 8.53
C SER A 330 -12.66 -0.74 8.07
N GLN A 331 -11.55 -1.37 8.38
CA GLN A 331 -11.24 -2.78 8.10
C GLN A 331 -10.58 -3.48 9.29
N VAL A 332 -10.82 -3.01 10.50
CA VAL A 332 -10.20 -3.61 11.70
C VAL A 332 -10.67 -5.04 11.95
N ASP A 333 -11.85 -5.39 11.49
CA ASP A 333 -12.43 -6.74 11.47
C ASP A 333 -11.51 -7.78 10.82
N LEU A 334 -10.80 -7.39 9.76
CA LEU A 334 -9.83 -8.25 9.08
C LEU A 334 -8.70 -8.73 10.01
N LEU A 335 -8.27 -7.87 10.93
CA LEU A 335 -7.22 -8.19 11.91
C LEU A 335 -7.78 -8.78 13.20
N LEU A 336 -9.00 -8.43 13.59
CA LEU A 336 -9.63 -8.94 14.82
C LEU A 336 -10.24 -10.33 14.62
N GLY A 337 -10.66 -10.66 13.38
CA GLY A 337 -11.38 -11.89 13.08
C GLY A 337 -12.81 -11.93 13.66
N GLU A 338 -13.37 -10.75 13.96
CA GLU A 338 -14.74 -10.57 14.45
C GLU A 338 -15.52 -9.62 13.54
N PRO A 339 -16.87 -9.65 13.52
CA PRO A 339 -17.67 -8.74 12.69
C PRO A 339 -17.37 -7.28 12.99
N LEU A 340 -17.24 -6.44 11.96
CA LEU A 340 -16.90 -5.03 12.07
C LEU A 340 -17.82 -4.26 13.05
N GLY A 341 -19.13 -4.54 12.99
CA GLY A 341 -20.09 -3.91 13.90
C GLY A 341 -19.81 -4.22 15.37
N ALA A 342 -19.45 -5.45 15.71
CA ALA A 342 -19.09 -5.83 17.08
C ALA A 342 -17.79 -5.12 17.51
N ALA A 343 -16.77 -5.10 16.65
CA ALA A 343 -15.51 -4.42 16.94
C ALA A 343 -15.71 -2.92 17.23
N ILE A 344 -16.48 -2.23 16.39
CA ILE A 344 -16.69 -0.79 16.51
C ILE A 344 -17.54 -0.44 17.76
N LEU A 345 -18.52 -1.26 18.10
CA LEU A 345 -19.36 -1.03 19.31
C LEU A 345 -18.59 -1.16 20.63
N HIS A 346 -17.43 -1.78 20.63
CA HIS A 346 -16.57 -1.88 21.82
C HIS A 346 -15.73 -0.61 22.08
N LEU A 347 -15.80 0.39 21.19
CA LEU A 347 -15.06 1.63 21.30
C LEU A 347 -16.03 2.82 21.43
N PRO A 348 -15.78 3.78 22.30
CA PRO A 348 -16.57 5.00 22.41
C PRO A 348 -16.20 6.00 21.31
N LEU A 349 -16.33 5.59 20.05
CA LEU A 349 -16.00 6.43 18.91
C LEU A 349 -17.07 7.51 18.69
N PRO A 350 -16.68 8.70 18.18
CA PRO A 350 -17.64 9.71 17.76
C PRO A 350 -18.68 9.14 16.78
N GLY A 351 -19.95 9.51 16.94
CA GLY A 351 -21.05 8.98 16.13
C GLY A 351 -20.83 9.11 14.62
N ARG A 352 -20.16 10.20 14.17
CA ARG A 352 -19.81 10.41 12.76
C ARG A 352 -18.76 9.40 12.23
N VAL A 353 -17.87 8.88 13.09
CA VAL A 353 -16.92 7.82 12.74
C VAL A 353 -17.68 6.49 12.59
N ALA A 354 -18.49 6.13 13.60
CA ALA A 354 -19.29 4.92 13.57
C ALA A 354 -20.28 4.89 12.39
N SER A 355 -20.94 6.01 12.09
CA SER A 355 -21.86 6.13 10.95
C SER A 355 -21.15 5.95 9.61
N ALA A 356 -19.95 6.48 9.45
CA ALA A 356 -19.19 6.32 8.21
C ALA A 356 -18.73 4.86 8.02
N ILE A 357 -18.25 4.21 9.08
CA ILE A 357 -17.74 2.83 9.01
C ILE A 357 -18.87 1.81 8.81
N LEU A 358 -19.94 1.92 9.61
CA LEU A 358 -21.00 0.91 9.64
C LEU A 358 -22.14 1.19 8.68
N GLY A 359 -22.50 2.46 8.51
CA GLY A 359 -23.63 2.89 7.72
C GLY A 359 -23.29 3.47 6.36
N GLN A 360 -22.00 3.68 6.08
CA GLN A 360 -21.55 4.40 4.88
C GLN A 360 -22.26 5.74 4.70
N THR A 361 -22.51 6.43 5.83
CA THR A 361 -23.25 7.70 5.90
C THR A 361 -22.48 8.73 6.72
N GLY A 362 -22.95 9.98 6.68
CA GLY A 362 -22.35 11.08 7.43
C GLY A 362 -21.16 11.72 6.74
N PRO A 363 -20.49 12.69 7.42
CA PRO A 363 -19.52 13.57 6.75
C PRO A 363 -18.22 12.87 6.31
N TYR A 364 -17.87 11.73 6.91
CA TYR A 364 -16.63 11.02 6.60
C TYR A 364 -16.79 9.90 5.55
N ALA A 365 -18.03 9.48 5.28
CA ALA A 365 -18.31 8.42 4.29
C ALA A 365 -17.75 8.73 2.89
N PRO A 366 -17.88 9.95 2.33
CA PRO A 366 -17.31 10.28 1.02
C PRO A 366 -15.79 10.06 0.96
N TRP A 367 -15.05 10.45 2.01
CA TRP A 367 -13.60 10.26 2.06
C TRP A 367 -13.22 8.79 2.18
N LEU A 368 -13.98 8.02 2.96
CA LEU A 368 -13.79 6.59 3.11
C LEU A 368 -14.02 5.84 1.78
N GLU A 369 -15.10 6.17 1.07
CA GLU A 369 -15.41 5.57 -0.22
C GLU A 369 -14.36 5.91 -1.30
N VAL A 370 -13.88 7.16 -1.34
CA VAL A 370 -12.82 7.56 -2.26
C VAL A 370 -11.51 6.84 -1.91
N ALA A 371 -11.12 6.77 -0.64
CA ALA A 371 -9.91 6.06 -0.22
C ALA A 371 -10.00 4.57 -0.57
N ALA A 372 -11.13 3.92 -0.35
CA ALA A 372 -11.38 2.53 -0.75
C ALA A 372 -11.34 2.34 -2.28
N ALA A 373 -11.90 3.29 -3.03
CA ALA A 373 -11.86 3.25 -4.50
C ALA A 373 -10.42 3.35 -5.04
N LEU A 374 -9.56 4.16 -4.43
CA LEU A 374 -8.15 4.30 -4.81
C LEU A 374 -7.38 2.98 -4.71
N GLU A 375 -7.76 2.09 -3.80
CA GLU A 375 -7.17 0.75 -3.60
C GLU A 375 -7.68 -0.28 -4.60
N SER A 376 -8.77 0.00 -5.32
CA SER A 376 -9.44 -0.99 -6.20
C SER A 376 -8.64 -1.37 -7.45
N GLY A 377 -7.55 -0.66 -7.78
CA GLY A 377 -6.82 -0.85 -9.04
C GLY A 377 -7.61 -0.45 -10.30
N SER A 378 -8.82 0.11 -10.16
CA SER A 378 -9.72 0.48 -11.25
C SER A 378 -9.92 1.99 -11.35
N THR A 379 -9.26 2.63 -12.31
CA THR A 379 -9.41 4.07 -12.57
C THR A 379 -10.84 4.46 -12.90
N ARG A 380 -11.65 3.54 -13.47
CA ARG A 380 -13.07 3.77 -13.73
C ARG A 380 -13.85 3.91 -12.41
N VAL A 381 -13.68 2.99 -11.48
CA VAL A 381 -14.34 3.02 -10.16
C VAL A 381 -13.95 4.29 -9.40
N ILE A 382 -12.67 4.63 -9.38
CA ILE A 382 -12.17 5.86 -8.75
C ILE A 382 -12.91 7.09 -9.30
N ARG A 383 -13.02 7.19 -10.61
CA ARG A 383 -13.68 8.32 -11.28
C ARG A 383 -15.17 8.40 -10.95
N GLU A 384 -15.86 7.26 -10.98
CA GLU A 384 -17.28 7.17 -10.64
C GLU A 384 -17.55 7.61 -9.20
N VAL A 385 -16.75 7.15 -8.23
CA VAL A 385 -16.87 7.52 -6.82
C VAL A 385 -16.52 9.00 -6.59
N CYS A 386 -15.43 9.51 -7.16
CA CYS A 386 -15.08 10.93 -7.07
C CYS A 386 -16.20 11.83 -7.64
N LYS A 387 -16.82 11.42 -8.75
CA LYS A 387 -17.94 12.16 -9.35
C LYS A 387 -19.19 12.12 -8.47
N ALA A 388 -19.51 10.96 -7.89
CA ALA A 388 -20.66 10.79 -7.00
C ALA A 388 -20.57 11.71 -5.77
N HIS A 389 -19.37 11.87 -5.22
CA HIS A 389 -19.12 12.73 -4.06
C HIS A 389 -18.66 14.15 -4.41
N GLN A 390 -18.66 14.52 -5.70
CA GLN A 390 -18.23 15.86 -6.17
C GLN A 390 -16.81 16.24 -5.72
N MET A 391 -15.93 15.24 -5.56
CA MET A 391 -14.54 15.46 -5.17
C MET A 391 -13.68 15.79 -6.40
N PRO A 392 -12.97 16.94 -6.40
CA PRO A 392 -12.13 17.33 -7.52
C PRO A 392 -10.98 16.33 -7.73
N PRO A 393 -10.81 15.74 -8.93
CA PRO A 393 -9.74 14.77 -9.19
C PRO A 393 -8.34 15.30 -8.84
N GLY A 394 -8.08 16.58 -9.06
CA GLY A 394 -6.79 17.19 -8.74
C GLY A 394 -6.47 17.21 -7.23
N GLU A 395 -7.46 17.30 -6.36
CA GLU A 395 -7.28 17.24 -4.90
C GLU A 395 -7.05 15.81 -4.46
N VAL A 396 -7.84 14.87 -4.95
CA VAL A 396 -7.71 13.44 -4.69
C VAL A 396 -6.32 12.95 -5.12
N ASN A 397 -5.89 13.30 -6.32
CA ASN A 397 -4.59 12.93 -6.84
C ASN A 397 -3.43 13.53 -6.03
N ARG A 398 -3.54 14.79 -5.56
CA ARG A 398 -2.53 15.39 -4.69
C ARG A 398 -2.47 14.73 -3.31
N ALA A 399 -3.63 14.44 -2.71
CA ALA A 399 -3.71 13.73 -1.43
C ALA A 399 -3.06 12.34 -1.54
N LEU A 400 -3.40 11.59 -2.59
CA LEU A 400 -2.80 10.29 -2.88
C LEU A 400 -1.28 10.35 -3.00
N LEU A 401 -0.77 11.20 -3.90
CA LEU A 401 0.67 11.29 -4.16
C LEU A 401 1.47 11.73 -2.92
N ARG A 402 0.98 12.71 -2.16
CA ARG A 402 1.62 13.15 -0.92
C ARG A 402 1.63 12.06 0.15
N THR A 403 0.55 11.28 0.27
CA THR A 403 0.50 10.17 1.23
C THR A 403 1.50 9.09 0.85
N LEU A 404 1.48 8.64 -0.40
CA LEU A 404 2.38 7.59 -0.87
C LEU A 404 3.85 8.00 -0.80
N ALA A 405 4.17 9.26 -1.13
CA ALA A 405 5.54 9.77 -1.02
C ALA A 405 6.04 9.83 0.44
N ALA A 406 5.17 10.21 1.38
CA ALA A 406 5.50 10.24 2.81
C ALA A 406 5.66 8.83 3.41
N SER A 407 4.92 7.83 2.91
CA SER A 407 5.00 6.44 3.39
C SER A 407 6.22 5.69 2.86
N ALA A 408 6.94 6.28 1.93
CA ALA A 408 8.15 5.73 1.32
C ALA A 408 9.44 6.15 2.05
N LEU A 409 9.33 6.95 3.11
CA LEU A 409 10.42 7.40 3.98
C LEU A 409 10.48 6.59 5.26
#